data_50295603b92198d9c73828f4cd294b2c
#
_entry.id   50295603b92198d9c73828f4cd294b2c
#
_cell.length_a   1.000
_cell.length_b   1.000
_cell.length_c   1.000
_cell.angle_alpha   90.00
_cell.angle_beta   90.00
_cell.angle_gamma   90.00
#
_symmetry.space_group_name_H-M   'P 1'
#
loop_
_entity.id
_entity.type
_entity.pdbx_description
1 polymer ?
#
loop_
_entity_poly.entity_id
_entity_poly.type
_entity_poly.pdbx_seq_one_letter_code
_entity_poly.pdbx_strand_id
1 'polypeptide(L)'
;GVCEDCISGRNKDIEIKYQSQKEEEKIKQEKINSIMITTENVIDSVIENRITIISTQCIYGINILKDLFSFVRDIVGGRVNSLETGLNEATETVINELKDKAYLLGGDAVIGIKIEHTYNNANGGSILSVMATGTVVKLKDKV
;
A
#
# COMPACT_ATOMS: atom_id res chain seq x y z
N GLY A 1 -18.02 5.13 46.97
CA GLY A 1 -17.01 4.28 46.41
C GLY A 1 -17.47 3.63 45.11
N VAL A 2 -16.65 3.66 44.11
CA VAL A 2 -16.93 3.01 42.84
C VAL A 2 -16.87 1.51 43.08
N CYS A 3 -17.93 0.79 42.72
CA CYS A 3 -18.03 -0.64 42.90
C CYS A 3 -17.00 -1.35 41.99
N GLU A 4 -16.18 -2.24 42.54
CA GLU A 4 -15.16 -2.99 41.76
C GLU A 4 -15.79 -3.78 40.60
N ASP A 5 -17.01 -4.26 40.76
CA ASP A 5 -17.77 -4.94 39.74
C ASP A 5 -18.09 -4.07 38.51
N CYS A 6 -18.32 -2.76 38.73
CA CYS A 6 -18.57 -1.79 37.67
C CYS A 6 -17.31 -1.48 36.85
N ILE A 7 -16.14 -1.47 37.49
CA ILE A 7 -14.84 -1.26 36.83
C ILE A 7 -14.47 -2.50 36.05
N SER A 8 -14.66 -3.70 36.60
CA SER A 8 -14.40 -4.98 35.95
C SER A 8 -15.27 -5.20 34.70
N GLY A 9 -16.57 -4.86 34.79
CA GLY A 9 -17.47 -4.94 33.65
C GLY A 9 -17.07 -3.99 32.53
N ARG A 10 -16.74 -2.74 32.86
CA ARG A 10 -16.31 -1.74 31.88
C ARG A 10 -15.01 -2.10 31.18
N ASN A 11 -14.06 -2.68 31.90
CA ASN A 11 -12.81 -3.14 31.32
C ASN A 11 -13.02 -4.34 30.38
N LYS A 12 -13.92 -5.26 30.72
CA LYS A 12 -14.29 -6.37 29.83
C LYS A 12 -14.93 -5.91 28.54
N ASP A 13 -15.83 -4.94 28.61
CA ASP A 13 -16.48 -4.37 27.43
C ASP A 13 -15.49 -3.67 26.49
N ILE A 14 -14.53 -2.96 27.05
CA ILE A 14 -13.45 -2.31 26.30
C ILE A 14 -12.56 -3.36 25.65
N GLU A 15 -12.22 -4.42 26.35
CA GLU A 15 -11.39 -5.51 25.83
C GLU A 15 -12.09 -6.28 24.71
N ILE A 16 -13.38 -6.60 24.86
CA ILE A 16 -14.19 -7.24 23.83
C ILE A 16 -14.26 -6.35 22.57
N LYS A 17 -14.48 -5.06 22.76
CA LYS A 17 -14.51 -4.10 21.66
C LYS A 17 -13.16 -3.99 20.94
N TYR A 18 -12.07 -3.99 21.69
CA TYR A 18 -10.72 -3.97 21.14
C TYR A 18 -10.41 -5.24 20.34
N GLN A 19 -10.78 -6.40 20.85
CA GLN A 19 -10.60 -7.69 20.18
C GLN A 19 -11.44 -7.77 18.90
N SER A 20 -12.69 -7.30 18.93
CA SER A 20 -13.56 -7.30 17.75
C SER A 20 -13.01 -6.36 16.64
N GLN A 21 -12.51 -5.18 17.01
CA GLN A 21 -11.87 -4.25 16.05
C GLN A 21 -10.63 -4.86 15.43
N LYS A 22 -9.80 -5.51 16.23
CA LYS A 22 -8.59 -6.19 15.75
C LYS A 22 -8.92 -7.34 14.79
N GLU A 23 -9.98 -8.07 15.05
CA GLU A 23 -10.45 -9.16 14.17
C GLU A 23 -10.99 -8.59 12.84
N GLU A 24 -11.77 -7.51 12.89
CA GLU A 24 -12.27 -6.82 11.69
C GLU A 24 -11.11 -6.27 10.82
N GLU A 25 -10.11 -5.66 11.45
CA GLU A 25 -8.92 -5.17 10.75
C GLU A 25 -8.15 -6.32 10.08
N LYS A 26 -8.03 -7.44 10.76
CA LYS A 26 -7.36 -8.63 10.23
C LYS A 26 -8.10 -9.19 9.01
N ILE A 27 -9.41 -9.33 9.10
CA ILE A 27 -10.26 -9.78 7.98
C ILE A 27 -10.15 -8.82 6.80
N LYS A 28 -10.19 -7.53 7.07
CA LYS A 28 -10.00 -6.49 6.06
C LYS A 28 -8.65 -6.61 5.37
N GLN A 29 -7.58 -6.77 6.14
CA GLN A 29 -6.22 -6.93 5.60
C GLN A 29 -6.07 -8.19 4.75
N GLU A 30 -6.66 -9.29 5.18
CA GLU A 30 -6.69 -10.54 4.40
C GLU A 30 -7.41 -10.36 3.05
N LYS A 31 -8.52 -9.64 3.04
CA LYS A 31 -9.24 -9.30 1.81
C LYS A 31 -8.42 -8.42 0.88
N ILE A 32 -7.76 -7.40 1.42
CA ILE A 32 -6.86 -6.52 0.65
C ILE A 32 -5.71 -7.34 0.06
N ASN A 33 -5.10 -8.22 0.85
CA ASN A 33 -4.01 -9.07 0.39
C ASN A 33 -4.45 -10.09 -0.67
N SER A 34 -5.72 -10.46 -0.70
CA SER A 34 -6.27 -11.38 -1.70
C SER A 34 -6.52 -10.73 -3.06
N ILE A 35 -6.45 -9.40 -3.14
CA ILE A 35 -6.64 -8.69 -4.42
C ILE A 35 -5.47 -9.02 -5.34
N MET A 36 -5.79 -9.59 -6.50
CA MET A 36 -4.80 -9.88 -7.52
C MET A 36 -4.32 -8.59 -8.19
N ILE A 37 -3.03 -8.45 -8.35
CA ILE A 37 -2.43 -7.36 -9.10
C ILE A 37 -1.55 -7.94 -10.21
N THR A 38 -1.67 -7.39 -11.40
CA THR A 38 -0.88 -7.86 -12.55
C THR A 38 -0.64 -6.74 -13.57
N THR A 39 0.48 -6.82 -14.26
CA THR A 39 0.77 -5.95 -15.40
C THR A 39 0.08 -6.42 -16.69
N GLU A 40 -0.46 -7.63 -16.68
CA GLU A 40 -1.19 -8.19 -17.83
C GLU A 40 -2.52 -7.47 -18.02
N ASN A 41 -2.86 -7.20 -19.28
CA ASN A 41 -4.14 -6.61 -19.66
C ASN A 41 -5.23 -7.67 -19.82
N VAL A 42 -4.84 -8.91 -20.04
CA VAL A 42 -5.74 -10.06 -20.22
C VAL A 42 -5.42 -11.08 -19.14
N ILE A 43 -6.44 -11.55 -18.47
CA ILE A 43 -6.32 -12.57 -17.42
C ILE A 43 -7.24 -13.75 -17.75
N ASP A 44 -6.94 -14.91 -17.22
CA ASP A 44 -7.73 -16.13 -17.44
C ASP A 44 -9.12 -16.08 -16.79
N SER A 45 -9.26 -15.26 -15.76
CA SER A 45 -10.54 -15.07 -15.07
C SER A 45 -11.49 -14.21 -15.89
N VAL A 46 -12.78 -14.54 -15.83
CA VAL A 46 -13.81 -13.75 -16.51
C VAL A 46 -14.07 -12.44 -15.76
N ILE A 47 -13.86 -11.33 -16.45
CA ILE A 47 -14.14 -10.00 -15.92
C ILE A 47 -15.64 -9.72 -16.02
N GLU A 48 -16.29 -9.56 -14.87
CA GLU A 48 -17.70 -9.17 -14.83
C GLU A 48 -17.88 -7.69 -15.13
N ASN A 49 -17.07 -6.85 -14.53
CA ASN A 49 -17.14 -5.40 -14.67
C ASN A 49 -15.76 -4.76 -14.54
N ARG A 50 -15.51 -3.75 -15.36
CA ARG A 50 -14.38 -2.84 -15.22
C ARG A 50 -14.87 -1.61 -14.48
N ILE A 51 -14.41 -1.46 -13.23
CA ILE A 51 -14.93 -0.44 -12.33
C ILE A 51 -14.41 0.94 -12.71
N THR A 52 -13.09 1.11 -12.68
CA THR A 52 -12.44 2.38 -13.00
C THR A 52 -10.93 2.23 -13.11
N ILE A 53 -10.28 3.28 -13.59
CA ILE A 53 -8.84 3.44 -13.55
C ILE A 53 -8.46 4.04 -12.19
N ILE A 54 -7.42 3.52 -11.56
CA ILE A 54 -6.87 4.07 -10.32
C ILE A 54 -5.39 4.42 -10.51
N SER A 55 -4.95 5.38 -9.74
CA SER A 55 -3.56 5.82 -9.72
C SER A 55 -3.12 6.06 -8.27
N THR A 56 -1.88 5.71 -8.00
CA THR A 56 -1.21 5.99 -6.72
C THR A 56 0.16 6.59 -7.00
N GLN A 57 0.63 7.40 -6.08
CA GLN A 57 1.89 8.12 -6.25
C GLN A 57 2.61 8.27 -4.91
N CYS A 58 3.91 8.03 -4.93
CA CYS A 58 4.79 8.26 -3.79
C CYS A 58 5.92 9.20 -4.22
N ILE A 59 6.10 10.30 -3.50
CA ILE A 59 7.08 11.33 -3.82
C ILE A 59 8.02 11.51 -2.63
N TYR A 60 9.31 11.38 -2.88
CA TYR A 60 10.36 11.67 -1.91
C TYR A 60 11.11 12.95 -2.29
N GLY A 61 11.13 13.92 -1.36
CA GLY A 61 11.96 15.11 -1.50
C GLY A 61 13.39 14.89 -1.02
N ILE A 62 14.27 15.85 -1.29
CA ILE A 62 15.70 15.80 -0.99
C ILE A 62 16.02 15.49 0.47
N ASN A 63 15.31 16.11 1.39
CA ASN A 63 15.63 15.98 2.80
C ASN A 63 15.46 14.54 3.27
N ILE A 64 14.42 13.86 2.79
CA ILE A 64 14.17 12.45 3.08
C ILE A 64 15.21 11.56 2.39
N LEU A 65 15.58 11.88 1.15
CA LEU A 65 16.63 11.16 0.43
C LEU A 65 18.01 11.32 1.12
N LYS A 66 18.34 12.53 1.59
CA LYS A 66 19.59 12.76 2.35
C LYS A 66 19.63 11.97 3.64
N ASP A 67 18.53 11.88 4.37
CA ASP A 67 18.44 11.09 5.59
C ASP A 67 18.60 9.58 5.29
N LEU A 68 18.00 9.11 4.22
CA LEU A 68 18.21 7.74 3.73
C LEU A 68 19.66 7.52 3.27
N PHE A 69 20.28 8.51 2.63
CA PHE A 69 21.68 8.46 2.21
C PHE A 69 22.67 8.49 3.36
N SER A 70 22.37 9.16 4.47
CA SER A 70 23.27 9.25 5.61
C SER A 70 23.45 7.93 6.36
N PHE A 71 22.43 7.09 6.39
CA PHE A 71 22.49 5.77 7.02
C PHE A 71 23.33 4.75 6.25
N VAL A 72 23.51 4.93 4.97
CA VAL A 72 24.16 3.94 4.09
C VAL A 72 25.60 4.28 3.76
N ARG A 73 26.02 5.50 4.07
CA ARG A 73 27.37 5.98 3.75
C ARG A 73 28.51 5.16 4.40
N ASP A 74 28.18 4.51 5.50
CA ASP A 74 29.18 3.77 6.29
C ASP A 74 29.30 2.28 5.92
N ILE A 75 28.46 1.75 5.06
CA ILE A 75 28.34 0.29 4.89
C ILE A 75 28.79 -0.23 3.53
N VAL A 76 28.71 0.55 2.44
CA VAL A 76 29.05 0.01 1.11
C VAL A 76 29.73 1.03 0.21
N GLY A 77 30.99 0.78 -0.10
CA GLY A 77 31.69 1.51 -1.14
C GLY A 77 31.15 1.22 -2.53
N GLY A 78 30.65 2.24 -3.23
CA GLY A 78 30.56 2.24 -4.68
C GLY A 78 29.19 1.99 -5.33
N ARG A 79 28.14 1.59 -4.62
CA ARG A 79 26.77 1.50 -5.16
C ARG A 79 25.79 2.33 -4.36
N VAL A 80 24.83 2.93 -5.03
CA VAL A 80 23.80 3.78 -4.38
C VAL A 80 22.68 2.88 -3.85
N ASN A 81 22.99 2.02 -2.88
CA ASN A 81 22.00 1.12 -2.27
C ASN A 81 20.84 1.85 -1.62
N SER A 82 21.05 3.09 -1.14
CA SER A 82 20.00 3.93 -0.58
C SER A 82 18.95 4.35 -1.60
N LEU A 83 19.36 4.63 -2.84
CA LEU A 83 18.42 4.94 -3.92
C LEU A 83 17.61 3.70 -4.30
N GLU A 84 18.24 2.54 -4.41
CA GLU A 84 17.56 1.28 -4.68
C GLU A 84 16.56 0.94 -3.58
N THR A 85 16.93 1.10 -2.31
CA THR A 85 16.05 0.88 -1.17
C THR A 85 14.86 1.84 -1.20
N GLY A 86 15.09 3.12 -1.43
CA GLY A 86 14.05 4.13 -1.55
C GLY A 86 13.09 3.86 -2.70
N LEU A 87 13.60 3.44 -3.86
CA LEU A 87 12.79 3.03 -5.01
C LEU A 87 11.92 1.81 -4.70
N ASN A 88 12.48 0.81 -4.04
CA ASN A 88 11.76 -0.41 -3.67
C ASN A 88 10.65 -0.10 -2.66
N GLU A 89 10.94 0.69 -1.63
CA GLU A 89 9.96 1.11 -0.63
C GLU A 89 8.83 1.94 -1.26
N ALA A 90 9.17 2.88 -2.14
CA ALA A 90 8.18 3.68 -2.85
C ALA A 90 7.31 2.82 -3.77
N THR A 91 7.91 1.85 -4.45
CA THR A 91 7.19 0.91 -5.32
C THR A 91 6.23 0.04 -4.52
N GLU A 92 6.67 -0.52 -3.39
CA GLU A 92 5.79 -1.27 -2.49
C GLU A 92 4.65 -0.42 -1.96
N THR A 93 4.94 0.81 -1.58
CA THR A 93 3.93 1.75 -1.09
C THR A 93 2.85 1.99 -2.12
N VAL A 94 3.21 2.33 -3.36
CA VAL A 94 2.21 2.59 -4.41
C VAL A 94 1.41 1.35 -4.79
N ILE A 95 2.03 0.17 -4.76
CA ILE A 95 1.34 -1.11 -5.00
C ILE A 95 0.34 -1.40 -3.88
N ASN A 96 0.72 -1.24 -2.63
CA ASN A 96 -0.17 -1.45 -1.49
C ASN A 96 -1.35 -0.47 -1.50
N GLU A 97 -1.09 0.78 -1.83
CA GLU A 97 -2.16 1.79 -2.00
C GLU A 97 -3.10 1.46 -3.16
N LEU A 98 -2.61 0.86 -4.26
CA LEU A 98 -3.48 0.35 -5.33
C LEU A 98 -4.44 -0.71 -4.81
N LYS A 99 -3.95 -1.66 -4.02
CA LYS A 99 -4.79 -2.68 -3.39
C LYS A 99 -5.84 -2.08 -2.46
N ASP A 100 -5.43 -1.13 -1.63
CA ASP A 100 -6.35 -0.44 -0.72
C ASP A 100 -7.46 0.28 -1.48
N LYS A 101 -7.11 1.01 -2.53
CA LYS A 101 -8.10 1.69 -3.40
C LYS A 101 -9.03 0.71 -4.10
N ALA A 102 -8.50 -0.39 -4.62
CA ALA A 102 -9.29 -1.44 -5.25
C ALA A 102 -10.27 -2.07 -4.27
N TYR A 103 -9.83 -2.33 -3.05
CA TYR A 103 -10.68 -2.84 -1.98
C TYR A 103 -11.84 -1.88 -1.67
N LEU A 104 -11.55 -0.58 -1.52
CA LEU A 104 -12.57 0.43 -1.24
C LEU A 104 -13.61 0.55 -2.37
N LEU A 105 -13.22 0.25 -3.59
CA LEU A 105 -14.11 0.27 -4.76
C LEU A 105 -14.88 -1.06 -4.97
N GLY A 106 -14.62 -2.05 -4.12
CA GLY A 106 -15.25 -3.37 -4.25
C GLY A 106 -14.64 -4.23 -5.36
N GLY A 107 -13.43 -3.92 -5.81
CA GLY A 107 -12.74 -4.67 -6.85
C GLY A 107 -12.11 -5.97 -6.36
N ASP A 108 -11.94 -6.90 -7.27
CA ASP A 108 -11.32 -8.20 -7.01
C ASP A 108 -9.88 -8.28 -7.54
N ALA A 109 -9.54 -7.45 -8.52
CA ALA A 109 -8.23 -7.41 -9.14
C ALA A 109 -7.91 -6.03 -9.72
N VAL A 110 -6.62 -5.76 -9.87
CA VAL A 110 -6.10 -4.62 -10.62
C VAL A 110 -5.25 -5.15 -11.76
N ILE A 111 -5.66 -4.88 -12.98
CA ILE A 111 -4.99 -5.36 -14.20
C ILE A 111 -4.33 -4.21 -14.96
N GLY A 112 -3.41 -4.55 -15.84
CA GLY A 112 -2.73 -3.58 -16.70
C GLY A 112 -1.93 -2.56 -15.90
N ILE A 113 -1.34 -2.97 -14.77
CA ILE A 113 -0.58 -2.08 -13.93
C ILE A 113 0.66 -1.59 -14.66
N LYS A 114 0.84 -0.28 -14.64
CA LYS A 114 2.04 0.39 -15.15
C LYS A 114 2.67 1.16 -14.01
N ILE A 115 3.96 0.97 -13.81
CA ILE A 115 4.75 1.67 -12.79
C ILE A 115 5.74 2.57 -13.48
N GLU A 116 5.74 3.85 -13.15
CA GLU A 116 6.64 4.85 -13.68
C GLU A 116 7.47 5.47 -12.56
N HIS A 117 8.76 5.61 -12.83
CA HIS A 117 9.71 6.24 -11.94
C HIS A 117 10.20 7.53 -12.58
N THR A 118 10.16 8.62 -11.85
CA THR A 118 10.68 9.91 -12.29
C THR A 118 11.67 10.44 -11.27
N TYR A 119 12.86 10.76 -11.74
CA TYR A 119 13.89 11.39 -10.92
C TYR A 119 14.23 12.75 -11.54
N ASN A 120 13.95 13.80 -10.80
CA ASN A 120 14.26 15.16 -11.20
C ASN A 120 15.29 15.78 -10.28
N ASN A 121 16.39 16.25 -10.87
CA ASN A 121 17.42 16.99 -10.17
C ASN A 121 17.31 18.48 -10.58
N ALA A 122 16.59 19.24 -9.77
CA ALA A 122 16.38 20.65 -10.02
C ALA A 122 17.25 21.51 -9.07
N ASN A 123 17.40 22.81 -9.38
CA ASN A 123 18.24 23.75 -8.63
C ASN A 123 17.89 23.92 -7.13
N GLY A 124 16.82 23.33 -6.66
CA GLY A 124 16.44 23.28 -5.24
C GLY A 124 16.52 21.89 -4.64
N GLY A 125 16.96 20.91 -5.44
CA GLY A 125 17.13 19.54 -4.97
C GLY A 125 16.59 18.44 -5.86
N SER A 126 16.75 17.22 -5.40
CA SER A 126 16.31 16.00 -6.08
C SER A 126 14.95 15.55 -5.60
N ILE A 127 14.08 15.21 -6.53
CA ILE A 127 12.75 14.65 -6.26
C ILE A 127 12.67 13.30 -6.97
N LEU A 128 12.33 12.26 -6.21
CA LEU A 128 12.02 10.94 -6.72
C LEU A 128 10.53 10.72 -6.63
N SER A 129 9.90 10.38 -7.74
CA SER A 129 8.48 10.07 -7.80
C SER A 129 8.27 8.67 -8.39
N VAL A 130 7.46 7.88 -7.74
CA VAL A 130 6.99 6.58 -8.24
C VAL A 130 5.48 6.68 -8.38
N MET A 131 4.96 6.39 -9.56
CA MET A 131 3.54 6.37 -9.84
C MET A 131 3.13 5.00 -10.37
N ALA A 132 2.02 4.50 -9.88
CA ALA A 132 1.42 3.28 -10.39
C ALA A 132 -0.02 3.56 -10.85
N THR A 133 -0.37 3.02 -12.00
CA THR A 133 -1.72 3.10 -12.56
C THR A 133 -2.21 1.71 -12.88
N GLY A 134 -3.52 1.50 -12.86
CA GLY A 134 -4.11 0.23 -13.21
C GLY A 134 -5.63 0.32 -13.33
N THR A 135 -6.25 -0.74 -13.81
CA THR A 135 -7.70 -0.85 -13.94
C THR A 135 -8.26 -1.80 -12.90
N VAL A 136 -9.16 -1.31 -12.08
CA VAL A 136 -9.89 -2.13 -11.09
C VAL A 136 -10.99 -2.89 -11.80
N VAL A 137 -11.00 -4.20 -11.60
CA VAL A 137 -12.03 -5.08 -12.19
C VAL A 137 -12.69 -5.94 -11.13
N LYS A 138 -13.94 -6.30 -11.41
CA LYS A 138 -14.67 -7.29 -10.64
C LYS A 138 -14.70 -8.59 -11.45
N LEU A 139 -14.40 -9.70 -10.80
CA LEU A 139 -14.36 -11.02 -11.42
C LEU A 139 -15.69 -11.76 -11.17
N LYS A 140 -16.12 -12.53 -12.16
CA LYS A 140 -17.43 -13.19 -12.14
C LYS A 140 -17.49 -14.34 -11.12
N ASP A 141 -16.42 -15.09 -10.98
CA ASP A 141 -16.38 -16.28 -10.14
C ASP A 141 -15.22 -16.20 -9.15
N LYS A 142 -15.30 -15.24 -8.23
CA LYS A 142 -14.40 -15.25 -7.10
C LYS A 142 -14.96 -16.20 -6.03
N VAL A 143 -14.44 -17.39 -6.06
CA VAL A 143 -14.71 -18.36 -4.99
C VAL A 143 -13.79 -18.06 -3.81
#